data_22afb55e9e8499287ce997ab8b8c8687
#
_entry.id   22afb55e9e8499287ce997ab8b8c8687
#
_cell.length_a   1.000
_cell.length_b   1.000
_cell.length_c   1.000
_cell.angle_alpha   90.00
_cell.angle_beta   90.00
_cell.angle_gamma   90.00
#
_symmetry.space_group_name_H-M   'P 1'
#
loop_
_entity.id
_entity.type
_entity.pdbx_description
1 polymer ?
#
loop_
_entity_poly.entity_id
_entity_poly.type
_entity_poly.pdbx_seq_one_letter_code
_entity_poly.pdbx_strand_id
1 'polypeptide(L)'
;MNIFKALFGGKEEKPEDKKRADEERDFDVLKYDGVRALRSGQHDYAIRCFTHALQMKDDLEIRDYLSQACIRADMLPEAFEQLLKIAEAQPDNIQVLIRMANVAYMMEDYTAMADACEKAIVLDAANAEATYLYAKACLGHGDTTNAVAMLTKAVGLKPDYAEAYLLRGETLLKAGETAEADEDADRLLKDYPESEDVLMLKARIERAKGNADETILYYNKVIDANPFNAEAYRERGEMRTGTGDTDGGQDDLRHAAELTDNQNGTAEGGDVASKVNEAYKNVNPLGI
;
A
#
# COMPACT_ATOMS: atom_id res chain seq x y z
N MET A 1 -29.64 61.47 31.12
CA MET A 1 -29.97 60.70 29.91
C MET A 1 -28.67 60.37 29.21
N ASN A 2 -28.22 59.08 29.25
CA ASN A 2 -26.83 58.71 28.91
C ASN A 2 -26.69 58.52 27.38
N ILE A 3 -26.16 59.55 26.69
CA ILE A 3 -25.90 59.58 25.25
C ILE A 3 -24.80 58.58 24.84
N PHE A 4 -23.95 58.13 25.79
CA PHE A 4 -22.92 57.14 25.56
C PHE A 4 -23.43 55.72 25.30
N LYS A 5 -24.63 55.34 25.79
CA LYS A 5 -25.21 54.04 25.50
C LYS A 5 -25.80 53.89 24.09
N ALA A 6 -26.08 55.01 23.41
CA ALA A 6 -26.67 54.98 22.06
C ALA A 6 -25.58 54.94 20.97
N LEU A 7 -24.31 55.27 21.25
CA LEU A 7 -23.19 55.30 20.28
C LEU A 7 -22.35 54.00 20.32
N PHE A 8 -22.40 53.22 21.40
CA PHE A 8 -21.65 51.97 21.57
C PHE A 8 -22.56 50.83 22.01
N GLY A 9 -23.88 50.93 21.74
CA GLY A 9 -24.80 49.85 21.93
C GLY A 9 -24.50 48.71 20.95
N GLY A 10 -23.56 47.87 21.30
CA GLY A 10 -23.41 46.56 20.66
C GLY A 10 -24.78 45.87 20.75
N LYS A 11 -25.30 45.33 19.63
CA LYS A 11 -26.46 44.46 19.65
C LYS A 11 -26.20 43.40 20.72
N GLU A 12 -27.02 43.29 21.74
CA GLU A 12 -27.02 42.14 22.64
C GLU A 12 -27.20 40.92 21.73
N GLU A 13 -26.14 40.11 21.58
CA GLU A 13 -26.21 38.86 20.87
C GLU A 13 -27.28 38.00 21.56
N LYS A 14 -28.21 37.49 20.79
CA LYS A 14 -29.22 36.59 21.34
C LYS A 14 -28.50 35.38 21.94
N PRO A 15 -28.98 34.81 23.06
CA PRO A 15 -28.35 33.65 23.70
C PRO A 15 -28.16 32.46 22.75
N GLU A 16 -29.01 32.32 21.73
CA GLU A 16 -28.89 31.30 20.66
C GLU A 16 -27.74 31.57 19.72
N ASP A 17 -27.50 32.83 19.33
CA ASP A 17 -26.39 33.21 18.44
C ASP A 17 -25.04 32.98 19.14
N LYS A 18 -24.99 33.30 20.46
CA LYS A 18 -23.79 33.05 21.28
C LYS A 18 -23.49 31.54 21.40
N LYS A 19 -24.52 30.74 21.68
CA LYS A 19 -24.39 29.28 21.78
C LYS A 19 -23.88 28.69 20.46
N ARG A 20 -24.42 29.13 19.33
CA ARG A 20 -24.00 28.69 18.01
C ARG A 20 -22.56 29.05 17.70
N ALA A 21 -22.13 30.28 18.08
CA ALA A 21 -20.73 30.71 17.91
C ALA A 21 -19.76 29.92 18.81
N ASP A 22 -20.19 29.56 20.03
CA ASP A 22 -19.41 28.70 20.93
C ASP A 22 -19.28 27.27 20.35
N GLU A 23 -20.37 26.68 19.83
CA GLU A 23 -20.35 25.35 19.17
C GLU A 23 -19.46 25.34 17.90
N GLU A 24 -19.53 26.37 17.06
CA GLU A 24 -18.65 26.51 15.89
C GLU A 24 -17.17 26.62 16.29
N ARG A 25 -16.87 27.39 17.32
CA ARG A 25 -15.50 27.50 17.85
C ARG A 25 -14.99 26.18 18.40
N ASP A 26 -15.81 25.46 19.16
CA ASP A 26 -15.41 24.17 19.75
C ASP A 26 -15.21 23.10 18.66
N PHE A 27 -16.02 23.10 17.59
CA PHE A 27 -15.82 22.29 16.41
C PHE A 27 -14.49 22.59 15.73
N ASP A 28 -14.15 23.87 15.50
CA ASP A 28 -12.89 24.28 14.89
C ASP A 28 -11.69 23.89 15.76
N VAL A 29 -11.77 24.03 17.07
CA VAL A 29 -10.72 23.61 18.01
C VAL A 29 -10.47 22.11 17.87
N LEU A 30 -11.53 21.29 17.89
CA LEU A 30 -11.40 19.84 17.73
C LEU A 30 -10.79 19.46 16.37
N LYS A 31 -11.20 20.12 15.29
CA LYS A 31 -10.63 19.93 13.95
C LYS A 31 -9.13 20.22 13.93
N TYR A 32 -8.71 21.40 14.42
CA TYR A 32 -7.30 21.81 14.41
C TYR A 32 -6.44 20.95 15.34
N ASP A 33 -6.94 20.61 16.52
CA ASP A 33 -6.23 19.72 17.45
C ASP A 33 -6.07 18.31 16.87
N GLY A 34 -7.12 17.79 16.23
CA GLY A 34 -7.08 16.52 15.53
C GLY A 34 -6.05 16.49 14.40
N VAL A 35 -6.04 17.53 13.55
CA VAL A 35 -5.06 17.64 12.44
C VAL A 35 -3.63 17.75 12.97
N ARG A 36 -3.42 18.53 14.03
CA ARG A 36 -2.11 18.66 14.69
C ARG A 36 -1.65 17.33 15.25
N ALA A 37 -2.54 16.61 15.94
CA ALA A 37 -2.28 15.30 16.51
C ALA A 37 -1.94 14.27 15.43
N LEU A 38 -2.70 14.23 14.32
CA LEU A 38 -2.45 13.35 13.19
C LEU A 38 -1.04 13.59 12.60
N ARG A 39 -0.64 14.85 12.41
CA ARG A 39 0.69 15.21 11.92
C ARG A 39 1.82 14.86 12.88
N SER A 40 1.56 14.82 14.18
CA SER A 40 2.54 14.47 15.22
C SER A 40 2.53 12.98 15.59
N GLY A 41 1.81 12.14 14.84
CA GLY A 41 1.74 10.70 15.09
C GLY A 41 0.87 10.28 16.29
N GLN A 42 0.11 11.20 16.87
CA GLN A 42 -0.79 10.93 18.00
C GLN A 42 -2.17 10.46 17.49
N HIS A 43 -2.20 9.30 16.83
CA HIS A 43 -3.35 8.84 16.06
C HIS A 43 -4.60 8.65 16.93
N ASP A 44 -4.47 8.05 18.12
CA ASP A 44 -5.60 7.86 19.05
C ASP A 44 -6.22 9.18 19.53
N TYR A 45 -5.39 10.20 19.74
CA TYR A 45 -5.90 11.51 20.12
C TYR A 45 -6.59 12.20 18.93
N ALA A 46 -6.03 12.08 17.72
CA ALA A 46 -6.65 12.58 16.50
C ALA A 46 -8.02 11.93 16.25
N ILE A 47 -8.13 10.61 16.41
CA ILE A 47 -9.39 9.86 16.29
C ILE A 47 -10.43 10.40 17.27
N ARG A 48 -10.07 10.60 18.53
CA ARG A 48 -11.02 11.16 19.52
C ARG A 48 -11.47 12.57 19.15
N CYS A 49 -10.57 13.45 18.72
CA CYS A 49 -10.92 14.80 18.30
C CYS A 49 -11.89 14.79 17.10
N PHE A 50 -11.58 14.03 16.05
CA PHE A 50 -12.42 13.97 14.86
C PHE A 50 -13.76 13.29 15.13
N THR A 51 -13.79 12.23 15.93
CA THR A 51 -15.05 11.57 16.33
C THR A 51 -15.95 12.52 17.11
N HIS A 52 -15.38 13.31 18.02
CA HIS A 52 -16.16 14.30 18.77
C HIS A 52 -16.65 15.44 17.86
N ALA A 53 -15.82 15.94 16.96
CA ALA A 53 -16.23 16.94 15.98
C ALA A 53 -17.41 16.46 15.10
N LEU A 54 -17.37 15.18 14.65
CA LEU A 54 -18.44 14.57 13.86
C LEU A 54 -19.75 14.36 14.64
N GLN A 55 -19.71 14.26 15.99
CA GLN A 55 -20.90 14.28 16.82
C GLN A 55 -21.58 15.65 16.85
N MET A 56 -20.82 16.73 16.68
CA MET A 56 -21.35 18.09 16.64
C MET A 56 -21.90 18.43 15.26
N LYS A 57 -21.18 18.06 14.21
CA LYS A 57 -21.53 18.36 12.81
C LYS A 57 -20.94 17.32 11.89
N ASP A 58 -21.75 16.80 10.97
CA ASP A 58 -21.26 15.95 9.88
C ASP A 58 -20.45 16.80 8.88
N ASP A 59 -19.18 16.40 8.65
CA ASP A 59 -18.25 17.14 7.80
C ASP A 59 -17.34 16.16 7.06
N LEU A 60 -17.37 16.20 5.72
CA LEU A 60 -16.63 15.26 4.88
C LEU A 60 -15.11 15.39 5.01
N GLU A 61 -14.61 16.59 5.28
CA GLU A 61 -13.18 16.83 5.49
C GLU A 61 -12.72 16.16 6.81
N ILE A 62 -13.53 16.26 7.86
CA ILE A 62 -13.23 15.58 9.14
C ILE A 62 -13.32 14.06 8.98
N ARG A 63 -14.29 13.55 8.20
CA ARG A 63 -14.34 12.11 7.87
C ARG A 63 -13.10 11.66 7.14
N ASP A 64 -12.58 12.49 6.23
CA ASP A 64 -11.35 12.20 5.52
C ASP A 64 -10.14 12.13 6.48
N TYR A 65 -9.98 13.11 7.37
CA TYR A 65 -8.93 13.07 8.39
C TYR A 65 -9.10 11.88 9.36
N LEU A 66 -10.33 11.56 9.75
CA LEU A 66 -10.61 10.41 10.62
C LEU A 66 -10.21 9.10 9.92
N SER A 67 -10.55 8.93 8.63
CA SER A 67 -10.14 7.75 7.87
C SER A 67 -8.62 7.60 7.83
N GLN A 68 -7.89 8.69 7.60
CA GLN A 68 -6.43 8.69 7.61
C GLN A 68 -5.86 8.34 8.99
N ALA A 69 -6.45 8.87 10.07
CA ALA A 69 -6.02 8.57 11.43
C ALA A 69 -6.26 7.08 11.76
N CYS A 70 -7.43 6.54 11.38
CA CYS A 70 -7.77 5.13 11.56
C CYS A 70 -6.82 4.19 10.77
N ILE A 71 -6.48 4.51 9.51
CA ILE A 71 -5.51 3.73 8.73
C ILE A 71 -4.16 3.67 9.46
N ARG A 72 -3.68 4.81 9.98
CA ARG A 72 -2.40 4.86 10.70
C ARG A 72 -2.42 4.19 12.07
N ALA A 73 -3.59 4.01 12.64
CA ALA A 73 -3.82 3.29 13.90
C ALA A 73 -4.19 1.82 13.68
N ASP A 74 -4.12 1.31 12.43
CA ASP A 74 -4.54 -0.04 12.03
C ASP A 74 -6.01 -0.37 12.34
N MET A 75 -6.86 0.66 12.43
CA MET A 75 -8.32 0.56 12.61
C MET A 75 -8.99 0.57 11.22
N LEU A 76 -8.73 -0.48 10.44
CA LEU A 76 -9.09 -0.52 9.03
C LEU A 76 -10.61 -0.55 8.78
N PRO A 77 -11.44 -1.31 9.55
CA PRO A 77 -12.89 -1.29 9.39
C PRO A 77 -13.49 0.11 9.61
N GLU A 78 -13.03 0.83 10.63
CA GLU A 78 -13.48 2.19 10.92
C GLU A 78 -13.05 3.17 9.83
N ALA A 79 -11.84 3.00 9.30
CA ALA A 79 -11.36 3.79 8.17
C ALA A 79 -12.25 3.59 6.93
N PHE A 80 -12.56 2.33 6.61
CA PHE A 80 -13.42 1.97 5.49
C PHE A 80 -14.83 2.55 5.65
N GLU A 81 -15.40 2.51 6.85
CA GLU A 81 -16.70 3.12 7.14
C GLU A 81 -16.72 4.63 6.85
N GLN A 82 -15.65 5.37 7.24
CA GLN A 82 -15.59 6.80 6.96
C GLN A 82 -15.47 7.08 5.46
N LEU A 83 -14.64 6.32 4.76
CA LEU A 83 -14.50 6.44 3.29
C LEU A 83 -15.82 6.10 2.58
N LEU A 84 -16.56 5.10 3.04
CA LEU A 84 -17.88 4.77 2.50
C LEU A 84 -18.85 5.94 2.61
N LYS A 85 -18.92 6.61 3.77
CA LYS A 85 -19.75 7.80 3.95
C LYS A 85 -19.35 8.96 3.05
N ILE A 86 -18.05 9.11 2.77
CA ILE A 86 -17.59 10.11 1.81
C ILE A 86 -18.01 9.70 0.38
N ALA A 87 -17.87 8.42 -0.01
CA ALA A 87 -18.26 7.93 -1.32
C ALA A 87 -19.78 8.01 -1.55
N GLU A 88 -20.61 7.84 -0.51
CA GLU A 88 -22.07 8.06 -0.59
C GLU A 88 -22.43 9.52 -0.87
N ALA A 89 -21.67 10.46 -0.29
CA ALA A 89 -21.88 11.89 -0.51
C ALA A 89 -21.26 12.39 -1.81
N GLN A 90 -20.21 11.72 -2.30
CA GLN A 90 -19.43 12.07 -3.50
C GLN A 90 -19.20 10.82 -4.35
N PRO A 91 -20.24 10.27 -5.01
CA PRO A 91 -20.18 8.98 -5.70
C PRO A 91 -19.27 8.97 -6.94
N ASP A 92 -18.93 10.15 -7.46
CA ASP A 92 -18.03 10.36 -8.59
C ASP A 92 -16.58 10.67 -8.19
N ASN A 93 -16.25 10.62 -6.88
CA ASN A 93 -14.92 10.87 -6.39
C ASN A 93 -14.05 9.60 -6.50
N ILE A 94 -13.37 9.45 -7.65
CA ILE A 94 -12.50 8.30 -7.95
C ILE A 94 -11.41 8.11 -6.88
N GLN A 95 -10.86 9.20 -6.34
CA GLN A 95 -9.79 9.12 -5.33
C GLN A 95 -10.27 8.47 -4.02
N VAL A 96 -11.50 8.72 -3.63
CA VAL A 96 -12.12 8.05 -2.47
C VAL A 96 -12.31 6.56 -2.75
N LEU A 97 -12.78 6.19 -3.94
CA LEU A 97 -12.95 4.79 -4.35
C LEU A 97 -11.62 4.03 -4.38
N ILE A 98 -10.55 4.66 -4.89
CA ILE A 98 -9.19 4.08 -4.86
C ILE A 98 -8.72 3.88 -3.42
N ARG A 99 -8.93 4.83 -2.53
CA ARG A 99 -8.58 4.69 -1.11
C ARG A 99 -9.39 3.59 -0.43
N MET A 100 -10.68 3.45 -0.75
CA MET A 100 -11.51 2.34 -0.28
C MET A 100 -10.93 1.00 -0.74
N ALA A 101 -10.53 0.89 -2.01
CA ALA A 101 -9.92 -0.32 -2.54
C ALA A 101 -8.59 -0.66 -1.83
N ASN A 102 -7.76 0.34 -1.54
CA ASN A 102 -6.52 0.12 -0.79
C ASN A 102 -6.77 -0.32 0.66
N VAL A 103 -7.74 0.27 1.35
CA VAL A 103 -8.10 -0.16 2.71
C VAL A 103 -8.71 -1.56 2.70
N ALA A 104 -9.58 -1.87 1.74
CA ALA A 104 -10.15 -3.20 1.56
C ALA A 104 -9.05 -4.25 1.28
N TYR A 105 -8.01 -3.91 0.51
CA TYR A 105 -6.85 -4.76 0.31
C TYR A 105 -6.10 -5.04 1.62
N MET A 106 -5.89 -4.01 2.46
CA MET A 106 -5.26 -4.18 3.77
C MET A 106 -6.09 -5.05 4.71
N MET A 107 -7.42 -5.06 4.56
CA MET A 107 -8.36 -5.91 5.29
C MET A 107 -8.48 -7.32 4.70
N GLU A 108 -7.82 -7.60 3.57
CA GLU A 108 -7.99 -8.83 2.77
C GLU A 108 -9.46 -9.03 2.29
N ASP A 109 -10.26 -7.96 2.28
CA ASP A 109 -11.62 -7.97 1.74
C ASP A 109 -11.58 -7.69 0.23
N TYR A 110 -11.23 -8.72 -0.52
CA TYR A 110 -11.09 -8.61 -1.97
C TYR A 110 -12.43 -8.35 -2.68
N THR A 111 -13.56 -8.66 -2.06
CA THR A 111 -14.89 -8.33 -2.59
C THR A 111 -15.14 -6.83 -2.52
N ALA A 112 -14.97 -6.23 -1.34
CA ALA A 112 -15.11 -4.77 -1.19
C ALA A 112 -14.07 -4.01 -2.05
N MET A 113 -12.86 -4.58 -2.20
CA MET A 113 -11.83 -4.05 -3.08
C MET A 113 -12.29 -4.04 -4.55
N ALA A 114 -12.83 -5.15 -5.05
CA ALA A 114 -13.33 -5.26 -6.42
C ALA A 114 -14.47 -4.27 -6.67
N ASP A 115 -15.45 -4.20 -5.77
CA ASP A 115 -16.60 -3.30 -5.87
C ASP A 115 -16.18 -1.82 -5.99
N ALA A 116 -15.20 -1.40 -5.18
CA ALA A 116 -14.67 -0.04 -5.23
C ALA A 116 -13.93 0.24 -6.54
N CYS A 117 -13.10 -0.72 -7.00
CA CYS A 117 -12.38 -0.60 -8.27
C CYS A 117 -13.33 -0.57 -9.47
N GLU A 118 -14.37 -1.41 -9.51
CA GLU A 118 -15.36 -1.42 -10.58
C GLU A 118 -16.05 -0.07 -10.70
N LYS A 119 -16.49 0.53 -9.60
CA LYS A 119 -17.07 1.87 -9.59
C LYS A 119 -16.09 2.91 -10.13
N ALA A 120 -14.81 2.85 -9.73
CA ALA A 120 -13.78 3.76 -10.23
C ALA A 120 -13.54 3.59 -11.73
N ILE A 121 -13.51 2.36 -12.26
CA ILE A 121 -13.33 2.05 -13.69
C ILE A 121 -14.55 2.46 -14.51
N VAL A 122 -15.76 2.38 -13.96
CA VAL A 122 -16.98 2.87 -14.62
C VAL A 122 -16.95 4.39 -14.79
N LEU A 123 -16.40 5.11 -13.80
CA LEU A 123 -16.25 6.57 -13.86
C LEU A 123 -15.11 7.01 -14.80
N ASP A 124 -14.01 6.28 -14.78
CA ASP A 124 -12.85 6.52 -15.65
C ASP A 124 -12.25 5.19 -16.12
N ALA A 125 -12.64 4.76 -17.32
CA ALA A 125 -12.18 3.53 -17.94
C ALA A 125 -10.67 3.52 -18.28
N ALA A 126 -10.03 4.70 -18.28
CA ALA A 126 -8.61 4.89 -18.53
C ALA A 126 -7.78 4.99 -17.23
N ASN A 127 -8.39 4.80 -16.09
CA ASN A 127 -7.68 4.82 -14.80
C ASN A 127 -6.84 3.55 -14.63
N ALA A 128 -5.52 3.69 -14.85
CA ALA A 128 -4.59 2.57 -14.74
C ALA A 128 -4.47 2.04 -13.30
N GLU A 129 -4.54 2.93 -12.29
CA GLU A 129 -4.45 2.55 -10.88
C GLU A 129 -5.65 1.72 -10.44
N ALA A 130 -6.88 2.16 -10.77
CA ALA A 130 -8.08 1.40 -10.47
C ALA A 130 -8.07 0.02 -11.17
N THR A 131 -7.56 -0.03 -12.41
CA THR A 131 -7.44 -1.27 -13.19
C THR A 131 -6.41 -2.22 -12.55
N TYR A 132 -5.27 -1.71 -12.09
CA TYR A 132 -4.25 -2.46 -11.36
C TYR A 132 -4.78 -3.00 -10.02
N LEU A 133 -5.47 -2.17 -9.25
CA LEU A 133 -6.07 -2.58 -7.98
C LEU A 133 -7.16 -3.66 -8.20
N TYR A 134 -7.93 -3.55 -9.27
CA TYR A 134 -8.91 -4.59 -9.62
C TYR A 134 -8.22 -5.92 -9.93
N ALA A 135 -7.08 -5.91 -10.63
CA ALA A 135 -6.30 -7.11 -10.86
C ALA A 135 -5.80 -7.75 -9.55
N LYS A 136 -5.38 -6.94 -8.57
CA LYS A 136 -5.03 -7.44 -7.23
C LYS A 136 -6.23 -8.09 -6.53
N ALA A 137 -7.43 -7.52 -6.66
CA ALA A 137 -8.65 -8.14 -6.14
C ALA A 137 -8.95 -9.48 -6.81
N CYS A 138 -8.78 -9.59 -8.14
CA CYS A 138 -8.88 -10.86 -8.86
C CYS A 138 -7.89 -11.90 -8.33
N LEU A 139 -6.63 -11.51 -8.07
CA LEU A 139 -5.63 -12.41 -7.48
C LEU A 139 -6.03 -12.88 -6.09
N GLY A 140 -6.58 -11.99 -5.25
CA GLY A 140 -7.10 -12.34 -3.94
C GLY A 140 -8.24 -13.36 -3.98
N HIS A 141 -9.04 -13.35 -5.05
CA HIS A 141 -10.07 -14.37 -5.32
C HIS A 141 -9.53 -15.61 -6.03
N GLY A 142 -8.24 -15.68 -6.37
CA GLY A 142 -7.65 -16.78 -7.12
C GLY A 142 -7.98 -16.75 -8.63
N ASP A 143 -8.56 -15.68 -9.14
CA ASP A 143 -8.89 -15.50 -10.55
C ASP A 143 -7.70 -14.94 -11.34
N THR A 144 -6.75 -15.83 -11.60
CA THR A 144 -5.50 -15.52 -12.30
C THR A 144 -5.77 -15.01 -13.74
N THR A 145 -6.76 -15.56 -14.42
CA THR A 145 -7.07 -15.19 -15.83
C THR A 145 -7.52 -13.74 -15.94
N ASN A 146 -8.48 -13.33 -15.11
CA ASN A 146 -8.93 -11.94 -15.10
C ASN A 146 -7.85 -11.01 -14.56
N ALA A 147 -7.03 -11.45 -13.60
CA ALA A 147 -5.90 -10.66 -13.11
C ALA A 147 -4.90 -10.32 -14.23
N VAL A 148 -4.47 -11.30 -15.03
CA VAL A 148 -3.58 -11.07 -16.18
C VAL A 148 -4.21 -10.14 -17.21
N ALA A 149 -5.49 -10.32 -17.50
CA ALA A 149 -6.21 -9.43 -18.43
C ALA A 149 -6.25 -7.97 -17.94
N MET A 150 -6.52 -7.76 -16.64
CA MET A 150 -6.54 -6.42 -16.05
C MET A 150 -5.14 -5.81 -15.94
N LEU A 151 -4.11 -6.59 -15.60
CA LEU A 151 -2.71 -6.13 -15.61
C LEU A 151 -2.27 -5.73 -17.01
N THR A 152 -2.65 -6.51 -18.04
CA THR A 152 -2.39 -6.16 -19.43
C THR A 152 -3.07 -4.87 -19.85
N LYS A 153 -4.31 -4.63 -19.37
CA LYS A 153 -4.99 -3.36 -19.58
C LYS A 153 -4.26 -2.22 -18.84
N ALA A 154 -3.83 -2.43 -17.59
CA ALA A 154 -3.16 -1.40 -16.79
C ALA A 154 -1.84 -0.94 -17.42
N VAL A 155 -0.98 -1.87 -17.89
CA VAL A 155 0.27 -1.51 -18.59
C VAL A 155 0.01 -0.88 -19.97
N GLY A 156 -1.09 -1.22 -20.62
CA GLY A 156 -1.54 -0.56 -21.85
C GLY A 156 -1.99 0.88 -21.62
N LEU A 157 -2.63 1.16 -20.47
CA LEU A 157 -3.07 2.50 -20.08
C LEU A 157 -1.90 3.36 -19.58
N LYS A 158 -0.96 2.77 -18.86
CA LYS A 158 0.24 3.43 -18.30
C LYS A 158 1.48 2.60 -18.65
N PRO A 159 2.18 2.89 -19.78
CA PRO A 159 3.31 2.08 -20.26
C PRO A 159 4.58 2.09 -19.38
N ASP A 160 4.64 2.98 -18.39
CA ASP A 160 5.70 3.08 -17.38
C ASP A 160 5.27 2.57 -16.00
N TYR A 161 4.19 1.75 -15.93
CA TYR A 161 3.65 1.23 -14.69
C TYR A 161 4.44 -0.01 -14.22
N ALA A 162 5.58 0.23 -13.58
CA ALA A 162 6.52 -0.82 -13.18
C ALA A 162 5.87 -1.89 -12.27
N GLU A 163 5.05 -1.48 -11.29
CA GLU A 163 4.36 -2.40 -10.38
C GLU A 163 3.38 -3.33 -11.11
N ALA A 164 2.73 -2.81 -12.16
CA ALA A 164 1.81 -3.63 -12.94
C ALA A 164 2.56 -4.65 -13.83
N TYR A 165 3.70 -4.28 -14.39
CA TYR A 165 4.57 -5.23 -15.11
C TYR A 165 5.12 -6.31 -14.18
N LEU A 166 5.62 -5.92 -12.99
CA LEU A 166 6.16 -6.87 -12.01
C LEU A 166 5.09 -7.88 -11.60
N LEU A 167 3.92 -7.40 -11.17
CA LEU A 167 2.82 -8.27 -10.75
C LEU A 167 2.31 -9.14 -11.89
N ARG A 168 2.30 -8.62 -13.15
CA ARG A 168 1.93 -9.41 -14.32
C ARG A 168 2.93 -10.51 -14.60
N GLY A 169 4.21 -10.19 -14.61
CA GLY A 169 5.29 -11.17 -14.80
C GLY A 169 5.27 -12.28 -13.75
N GLU A 170 5.09 -11.95 -12.47
CA GLU A 170 4.94 -12.93 -11.41
C GLU A 170 3.70 -13.83 -11.59
N THR A 171 2.59 -13.21 -12.00
CA THR A 171 1.32 -13.92 -12.22
C THR A 171 1.42 -14.85 -13.41
N LEU A 172 2.02 -14.39 -14.52
CA LEU A 172 2.27 -15.17 -15.73
C LEU A 172 3.22 -16.34 -15.44
N LEU A 173 4.31 -16.10 -14.69
CA LEU A 173 5.23 -17.16 -14.30
C LEU A 173 4.55 -18.24 -13.48
N LYS A 174 3.69 -17.86 -12.51
CA LYS A 174 2.88 -18.82 -11.72
C LYS A 174 1.88 -19.59 -12.57
N ALA A 175 1.39 -18.98 -13.64
CA ALA A 175 0.50 -19.62 -14.62
C ALA A 175 1.24 -20.52 -15.62
N GLY A 176 2.59 -20.52 -15.62
CA GLY A 176 3.43 -21.26 -16.56
C GLY A 176 3.69 -20.54 -17.90
N GLU A 177 3.20 -19.32 -18.04
CA GLU A 177 3.40 -18.45 -19.22
C GLU A 177 4.77 -17.76 -19.13
N THR A 178 5.81 -18.58 -19.21
CA THR A 178 7.21 -18.16 -18.91
C THR A 178 7.75 -17.15 -19.93
N ALA A 179 7.33 -17.25 -21.19
CA ALA A 179 7.82 -16.36 -22.25
C ALA A 179 7.31 -14.92 -22.05
N GLU A 180 6.03 -14.77 -21.75
CA GLU A 180 5.41 -13.48 -21.50
C GLU A 180 5.90 -12.86 -20.19
N ALA A 181 6.12 -13.69 -19.15
CA ALA A 181 6.74 -13.25 -17.91
C ALA A 181 8.17 -12.70 -18.15
N ASP A 182 8.93 -13.34 -19.05
CA ASP A 182 10.27 -12.93 -19.40
C ASP A 182 10.30 -11.57 -20.14
N GLU A 183 9.35 -11.33 -21.03
CA GLU A 183 9.19 -10.01 -21.68
C GLU A 183 8.97 -8.89 -20.67
N ASP A 184 8.15 -9.14 -19.65
CA ASP A 184 7.89 -8.18 -18.57
C ASP A 184 9.16 -7.92 -17.73
N ALA A 185 9.88 -8.99 -17.34
CA ALA A 185 11.11 -8.88 -16.60
C ALA A 185 12.21 -8.15 -17.38
N ASP A 186 12.38 -8.46 -18.67
CA ASP A 186 13.33 -7.80 -19.54
C ASP A 186 12.99 -6.31 -19.77
N ARG A 187 11.71 -5.97 -19.82
CA ARG A 187 11.24 -4.59 -19.84
C ARG A 187 11.65 -3.85 -18.59
N LEU A 188 11.40 -4.44 -17.41
CA LEU A 188 11.73 -3.84 -16.12
C LEU A 188 13.23 -3.71 -15.90
N LEU A 189 14.04 -4.71 -16.31
CA LEU A 189 15.50 -4.67 -16.16
C LEU A 189 16.17 -3.52 -16.93
N LYS A 190 15.53 -2.97 -17.97
CA LYS A 190 16.07 -1.82 -18.70
C LYS A 190 16.05 -0.55 -17.86
N ASP A 191 14.97 -0.37 -17.11
CA ASP A 191 14.74 0.84 -16.33
C ASP A 191 15.18 0.66 -14.85
N TYR A 192 15.17 -0.60 -14.36
CA TYR A 192 15.45 -0.98 -12.96
C TYR A 192 16.42 -2.16 -12.85
N PRO A 193 17.67 -2.04 -13.35
CA PRO A 193 18.63 -3.16 -13.46
C PRO A 193 19.11 -3.71 -12.11
N GLU A 194 18.94 -2.95 -11.02
CA GLU A 194 19.38 -3.30 -9.67
C GLU A 194 18.19 -3.56 -8.71
N SER A 195 16.96 -3.54 -9.23
CA SER A 195 15.78 -3.80 -8.40
C SER A 195 15.76 -5.25 -7.93
N GLU A 196 15.74 -5.45 -6.62
CA GLU A 196 15.70 -6.76 -5.96
C GLU A 196 14.54 -7.62 -6.49
N ASP A 197 13.32 -7.06 -6.54
CA ASP A 197 12.12 -7.78 -6.95
C ASP A 197 12.19 -8.18 -8.44
N VAL A 198 12.70 -7.30 -9.29
CA VAL A 198 12.87 -7.57 -10.72
C VAL A 198 13.95 -8.65 -10.96
N LEU A 199 15.06 -8.59 -10.23
CA LEU A 199 16.12 -9.60 -10.29
C LEU A 199 15.63 -10.96 -9.77
N MET A 200 14.81 -10.98 -8.70
CA MET A 200 14.16 -12.19 -8.19
C MET A 200 13.21 -12.80 -9.21
N LEU A 201 12.37 -11.98 -9.84
CA LEU A 201 11.48 -12.43 -10.91
C LEU A 201 12.29 -13.06 -12.05
N LYS A 202 13.35 -12.38 -12.51
CA LYS A 202 14.20 -12.89 -13.60
C LYS A 202 14.89 -14.20 -13.22
N ALA A 203 15.43 -14.31 -12.00
CA ALA A 203 16.03 -15.55 -11.50
C ALA A 203 15.03 -16.74 -11.55
N ARG A 204 13.80 -16.51 -11.11
CA ARG A 204 12.74 -17.52 -11.12
C ARG A 204 12.29 -17.90 -12.52
N ILE A 205 12.30 -16.95 -13.46
CA ILE A 205 12.04 -17.19 -14.87
C ILE A 205 13.15 -18.07 -15.48
N GLU A 206 14.43 -17.76 -15.23
CA GLU A 206 15.55 -18.57 -15.75
C GLU A 206 15.54 -19.98 -15.12
N ARG A 207 15.14 -20.11 -13.85
CA ARG A 207 14.89 -21.41 -13.20
C ARG A 207 13.79 -22.19 -13.93
N ALA A 208 12.68 -21.55 -14.26
CA ALA A 208 11.55 -22.19 -14.98
C ALA A 208 11.95 -22.62 -16.40
N LYS A 209 12.87 -21.89 -17.04
CA LYS A 209 13.47 -22.28 -18.34
C LYS A 209 14.50 -23.41 -18.23
N GLY A 210 14.96 -23.75 -17.01
CA GLY A 210 16.02 -24.75 -16.78
C GLY A 210 17.44 -24.20 -16.96
N ASN A 211 17.63 -22.90 -17.00
CA ASN A 211 18.92 -22.23 -17.20
C ASN A 211 19.64 -22.07 -15.84
N ALA A 212 20.26 -23.12 -15.34
CA ALA A 212 20.83 -23.16 -14.00
C ALA A 212 21.88 -22.08 -13.74
N ASP A 213 22.82 -21.87 -14.69
CA ASP A 213 23.89 -20.87 -14.55
C ASP A 213 23.33 -19.44 -14.48
N GLU A 214 22.39 -19.11 -15.36
CA GLU A 214 21.72 -17.80 -15.35
C GLU A 214 20.88 -17.60 -14.09
N THR A 215 20.21 -18.65 -13.60
CA THR A 215 19.46 -18.63 -12.35
C THR A 215 20.37 -18.23 -11.18
N ILE A 216 21.53 -18.90 -11.04
CA ILE A 216 22.51 -18.61 -9.99
C ILE A 216 23.06 -17.19 -10.16
N LEU A 217 23.34 -16.78 -11.41
CA LEU A 217 23.82 -15.43 -11.71
C LEU A 217 22.83 -14.35 -11.23
N TYR A 218 21.53 -14.50 -11.49
CA TYR A 218 20.54 -13.53 -11.07
C TYR A 218 20.34 -13.53 -9.55
N TYR A 219 20.36 -14.69 -8.86
CA TYR A 219 20.34 -14.71 -7.39
C TYR A 219 21.60 -14.06 -6.79
N ASN A 220 22.78 -14.20 -7.43
CA ASN A 220 23.96 -13.46 -6.98
C ASN A 220 23.73 -11.96 -7.03
N LYS A 221 23.15 -11.45 -8.13
CA LYS A 221 22.81 -10.01 -8.25
C LYS A 221 21.80 -9.56 -7.18
N VAL A 222 20.79 -10.40 -6.84
CA VAL A 222 19.87 -10.11 -5.75
C VAL A 222 20.61 -9.97 -4.43
N ILE A 223 21.50 -10.92 -4.13
CA ILE A 223 22.27 -10.93 -2.87
C ILE A 223 23.27 -9.77 -2.83
N ASP A 224 23.86 -9.39 -3.96
CA ASP A 224 24.73 -8.22 -4.06
C ASP A 224 23.93 -6.91 -3.80
N ALA A 225 22.70 -6.84 -4.29
CA ALA A 225 21.80 -5.70 -4.05
C ALA A 225 21.27 -5.69 -2.62
N ASN A 226 20.87 -6.85 -2.07
CA ASN A 226 20.39 -7.02 -0.71
C ASN A 226 20.97 -8.26 -0.05
N PRO A 227 22.08 -8.15 0.72
CA PRO A 227 22.69 -9.26 1.44
C PRO A 227 21.83 -9.89 2.54
N PHE A 228 20.66 -9.31 2.85
CA PHE A 228 19.74 -9.81 3.86
C PHE A 228 18.52 -10.52 3.27
N ASN A 229 18.48 -10.73 1.95
CA ASN A 229 17.42 -11.47 1.31
C ASN A 229 17.55 -12.98 1.55
N ALA A 230 16.90 -13.46 2.61
CA ALA A 230 16.89 -14.88 2.98
C ALA A 230 16.32 -15.78 1.87
N GLU A 231 15.33 -15.29 1.10
CA GLU A 231 14.70 -16.05 0.02
C GLU A 231 15.66 -16.28 -1.15
N ALA A 232 16.46 -15.27 -1.51
CA ALA A 232 17.48 -15.39 -2.57
C ALA A 232 18.54 -16.42 -2.20
N TYR A 233 19.03 -16.42 -0.96
CA TYR A 233 19.96 -17.45 -0.50
C TYR A 233 19.31 -18.84 -0.53
N ARG A 234 18.08 -18.98 -0.05
CA ARG A 234 17.36 -20.25 -0.06
C ARG A 234 17.20 -20.79 -1.48
N GLU A 235 16.68 -19.99 -2.40
CA GLU A 235 16.42 -20.42 -3.77
C GLU A 235 17.72 -20.69 -4.54
N ARG A 236 18.81 -19.91 -4.30
CA ARG A 236 20.14 -20.17 -4.86
C ARG A 236 20.74 -21.46 -4.30
N GLY A 237 20.60 -21.69 -3.02
CA GLY A 237 21.08 -22.90 -2.34
C GLY A 237 20.42 -24.16 -2.87
N GLU A 238 19.09 -24.12 -3.08
CA GLU A 238 18.34 -25.22 -3.73
C GLU A 238 18.85 -25.49 -5.15
N MET A 239 19.09 -24.42 -5.94
CA MET A 239 19.61 -24.54 -7.30
C MET A 239 21.03 -25.14 -7.34
N ARG A 240 21.95 -24.62 -6.49
CA ARG A 240 23.32 -25.14 -6.36
C ARG A 240 23.34 -26.62 -6.00
N THR A 241 22.57 -27.01 -4.99
CA THR A 241 22.45 -28.42 -4.59
C THR A 241 21.94 -29.28 -5.74
N GLY A 242 20.94 -28.80 -6.48
CA GLY A 242 20.37 -29.52 -7.64
C GLY A 242 21.33 -29.65 -8.82
N THR A 243 22.34 -28.77 -8.95
CA THR A 243 23.37 -28.79 -10.00
C THR A 243 24.68 -29.45 -9.55
N GLY A 244 24.74 -29.98 -8.31
CA GLY A 244 25.89 -30.74 -7.78
C GLY A 244 26.86 -29.94 -6.89
N ASP A 245 26.68 -28.63 -6.75
CA ASP A 245 27.41 -27.82 -5.75
C ASP A 245 26.73 -27.94 -4.39
N THR A 246 26.89 -29.14 -3.78
CA THR A 246 26.22 -29.47 -2.51
C THR A 246 26.72 -28.61 -1.36
N ASP A 247 28.04 -28.34 -1.31
CA ASP A 247 28.65 -27.58 -0.21
C ASP A 247 28.21 -26.12 -0.26
N GLY A 248 28.32 -25.48 -1.44
CA GLY A 248 27.83 -24.11 -1.61
C GLY A 248 26.31 -23.97 -1.42
N GLY A 249 25.57 -25.01 -1.80
CA GLY A 249 24.11 -25.05 -1.57
C GLY A 249 23.76 -25.13 -0.10
N GLN A 250 24.46 -25.97 0.68
CA GLN A 250 24.25 -26.08 2.14
C GLN A 250 24.64 -24.80 2.89
N ASP A 251 25.71 -24.13 2.46
CA ASP A 251 26.13 -22.86 3.03
C ASP A 251 25.06 -21.78 2.81
N ASP A 252 24.51 -21.68 1.60
CA ASP A 252 23.42 -20.75 1.28
C ASP A 252 22.16 -21.05 2.12
N LEU A 253 21.75 -22.31 2.22
CA LEU A 253 20.56 -22.71 3.01
C LEU A 253 20.75 -22.41 4.50
N ARG A 254 21.96 -22.64 5.05
CA ARG A 254 22.27 -22.28 6.43
C ARG A 254 22.17 -20.77 6.64
N HIS A 255 22.74 -19.98 5.74
CA HIS A 255 22.69 -18.52 5.81
C HIS A 255 21.24 -17.99 5.72
N ALA A 256 20.44 -18.57 4.83
CA ALA A 256 19.02 -18.24 4.75
C ALA A 256 18.27 -18.51 6.05
N ALA A 257 18.57 -19.65 6.73
CA ALA A 257 17.96 -19.98 8.02
C ALA A 257 18.38 -18.99 9.11
N GLU A 258 19.67 -18.64 9.19
CA GLU A 258 20.19 -17.63 10.13
C GLU A 258 19.53 -16.26 9.97
N LEU A 259 19.35 -15.82 8.72
CA LEU A 259 18.64 -14.56 8.42
C LEU A 259 17.18 -14.61 8.85
N THR A 260 16.50 -15.74 8.61
CA THR A 260 15.09 -15.92 8.99
C THR A 260 14.90 -15.99 10.50
N ASP A 261 15.79 -16.71 11.22
CA ASP A 261 15.75 -16.81 12.68
C ASP A 261 16.00 -15.45 13.34
N ASN A 262 16.94 -14.66 12.81
CA ASN A 262 17.18 -13.30 13.25
C ASN A 262 15.97 -12.38 13.01
N GLN A 263 15.22 -12.55 11.93
CA GLN A 263 14.00 -11.81 11.69
C GLN A 263 12.85 -12.19 12.63
N ASN A 264 12.75 -13.46 13.02
CA ASN A 264 11.70 -13.99 13.90
C ASN A 264 12.04 -13.93 15.39
N GLY A 265 13.33 -13.90 15.75
CA GLY A 265 13.82 -14.00 17.14
C GLY A 265 13.81 -12.71 17.94
N THR A 266 13.44 -11.59 17.37
CA THR A 266 13.64 -10.26 17.96
C THR A 266 12.36 -9.52 18.35
N ALA A 267 11.46 -10.20 19.07
CA ALA A 267 10.37 -9.49 19.76
C ALA A 267 10.86 -8.61 20.95
N GLU A 268 12.13 -8.72 21.38
CA GLU A 268 12.66 -8.00 22.56
C GLU A 268 13.87 -7.08 22.31
N GLY A 269 14.40 -7.00 21.09
CA GLY A 269 15.54 -6.11 20.81
C GLY A 269 15.68 -5.92 19.30
N GLY A 270 14.96 -4.97 18.76
CA GLY A 270 14.88 -4.72 17.32
C GLY A 270 16.20 -4.88 16.57
N ASP A 271 16.34 -5.99 15.87
CA ASP A 271 17.54 -6.34 15.13
C ASP A 271 17.79 -5.37 13.97
N VAL A 272 19.05 -5.04 13.77
CA VAL A 272 19.51 -4.10 12.74
C VAL A 272 19.14 -4.61 11.33
N ALA A 273 19.23 -5.93 11.11
CA ALA A 273 18.92 -6.55 9.82
C ALA A 273 17.43 -6.42 9.44
N SER A 274 16.52 -6.65 10.40
CA SER A 274 15.07 -6.45 10.22
C SER A 274 14.75 -4.99 9.90
N LYS A 275 15.31 -4.06 10.67
CA LYS A 275 15.12 -2.61 10.45
C LYS A 275 15.72 -2.13 9.14
N VAL A 276 16.87 -2.67 8.74
CA VAL A 276 17.50 -2.35 7.47
C VAL A 276 16.67 -2.88 6.30
N ASN A 277 16.20 -4.14 6.38
CA ASN A 277 15.37 -4.74 5.34
C ASN A 277 14.00 -4.03 5.22
N GLU A 278 13.40 -3.66 6.35
CA GLU A 278 12.16 -2.87 6.38
C GLU A 278 12.38 -1.43 5.88
N ALA A 279 13.51 -0.82 6.21
CA ALA A 279 13.89 0.48 5.69
C ALA A 279 14.14 0.44 4.17
N TYR A 280 14.80 -0.61 3.65
CA TYR A 280 14.98 -0.81 2.22
C TYR A 280 13.65 -0.95 1.48
N LYS A 281 12.71 -1.77 2.00
CA LYS A 281 11.38 -1.94 1.41
C LYS A 281 10.52 -0.67 1.48
N ASN A 282 10.60 0.09 2.58
CA ASN A 282 9.82 1.30 2.78
C ASN A 282 10.37 2.52 2.01
N VAL A 283 11.67 2.56 1.75
CA VAL A 283 12.30 3.65 0.99
C VAL A 283 12.16 3.41 -0.51
N ASN A 284 12.07 2.15 -0.92
CA ASN A 284 12.04 1.81 -2.35
C ASN A 284 11.44 0.41 -2.58
N PRO A 285 10.09 0.25 -2.56
CA PRO A 285 9.44 -1.05 -2.69
C PRO A 285 9.75 -1.77 -4.02
N LEU A 286 10.25 -1.06 -5.03
CA LEU A 286 10.69 -1.63 -6.32
C LEU A 286 12.15 -1.30 -6.65
N GLY A 287 12.89 -0.69 -5.73
CA GLY A 287 14.22 -0.16 -6.05
C GLY A 287 14.17 1.02 -7.03
N ILE A 288 13.02 1.72 -7.11
CA ILE A 288 12.78 2.84 -8.03
C ILE A 288 13.05 4.19 -7.36
#